data_990df7952e6ecad585659a74ea8d3395
#
_entry.id   990df7952e6ecad585659a74ea8d3395
#
_cell.length_a   1.000
_cell.length_b   1.000
_cell.length_c   1.000
_cell.angle_alpha   90.00
_cell.angle_beta   90.00
_cell.angle_gamma   90.00
#
_symmetry.space_group_name_H-M   'P 1'
#
loop_
_entity.id
_entity.type
_entity.pdbx_description
1 polymer ?
#
loop_
_entity_poly.entity_id
_entity_poly.type
_entity_poly.pdbx_seq_one_letter_code
_entity_poly.pdbx_strand_id
1 'polypeptide(L)'
;MVNKVILVGNVGIDPEVRTTESGVKVARIRLATTERLFDRQANEAKEHTEWHTITLWRGLADVVDKYVRKGTQIYVEGRLRTREWMDKDNNKR
;
A
#
# COMPACT_ATOMS: atom_id res chain seq x y z
N MET A 1 5.62 -10.05 20.76
CA MET A 1 6.14 -9.56 19.48
C MET A 1 5.15 -8.59 18.85
N VAL A 2 5.66 -7.57 18.18
CA VAL A 2 4.81 -6.56 17.55
C VAL A 2 5.09 -6.54 16.04
N ASN A 3 4.03 -6.57 15.25
CA ASN A 3 4.11 -6.37 13.81
C ASN A 3 2.97 -5.44 13.42
N LYS A 4 3.26 -4.15 13.39
CA LYS A 4 2.25 -3.13 13.13
C LYS A 4 2.81 -2.04 12.25
N VAL A 5 2.05 -1.67 11.24
CA VAL A 5 2.38 -0.59 10.32
C VAL A 5 1.25 0.41 10.30
N ILE A 6 1.59 1.68 10.39
CA ILE A 6 0.63 2.77 10.29
C ILE A 6 1.07 3.66 9.13
N LEU A 7 0.18 3.87 8.19
CA LEU A 7 0.44 4.70 7.01
C LEU A 7 -0.66 5.70 6.81
N VAL A 8 -0.28 6.93 6.51
CA VAL A 8 -1.21 7.97 6.05
C VAL A 8 -0.64 8.50 4.75
N GLY A 9 -1.41 8.42 3.70
CA GLY A 9 -0.93 8.84 2.40
C GLY A 9 -2.05 8.96 1.38
N ASN A 10 -1.66 9.17 0.14
CA ASN A 10 -2.59 9.34 -0.96
C ASN A 10 -2.57 8.13 -1.89
N VAL A 11 -3.74 7.72 -2.32
CA VAL A 11 -3.90 6.61 -3.26
C VAL A 11 -3.42 7.06 -4.64
N GLY A 12 -2.48 6.31 -5.22
CA GLY A 12 -1.83 6.72 -6.47
C GLY A 12 -2.54 6.30 -7.74
N ILE A 13 -3.30 5.22 -7.68
CA ILE A 13 -4.12 4.73 -8.80
C ILE A 13 -5.45 4.25 -8.22
N ASP A 14 -6.46 4.13 -9.07
CA ASP A 14 -7.73 3.56 -8.60
C ASP A 14 -7.50 2.14 -8.08
N PRO A 15 -8.12 1.78 -6.95
CA PRO A 15 -7.93 0.45 -6.37
C PRO A 15 -8.34 -0.67 -7.31
N GLU A 16 -7.59 -1.75 -7.24
CA GLU A 16 -7.92 -2.97 -7.96
C GLU A 16 -8.69 -3.88 -7.01
N VAL A 17 -9.92 -4.24 -7.39
CA VAL A 17 -10.80 -5.06 -6.56
C VAL A 17 -11.11 -6.36 -7.30
N ARG A 18 -10.92 -7.47 -6.63
CA ARG A 18 -11.18 -8.81 -7.18
C ARG A 18 -11.93 -9.66 -6.18
N THR A 19 -12.58 -10.68 -6.70
CA THR A 19 -13.17 -11.74 -5.89
C THR A 19 -12.41 -13.03 -6.17
N THR A 20 -11.93 -13.67 -5.11
CA THR A 20 -11.21 -14.94 -5.25
C THR A 20 -12.16 -16.07 -5.62
N GLU A 21 -11.61 -17.23 -5.99
CA GLU A 21 -12.40 -18.41 -6.32
C GLU A 21 -13.29 -18.86 -5.16
N SER A 22 -12.84 -18.64 -3.94
CA SER A 22 -13.62 -18.99 -2.76
C SER A 22 -14.66 -17.92 -2.38
N GLY A 23 -14.83 -16.88 -3.21
CA GLY A 23 -15.82 -15.84 -2.98
C GLY A 23 -15.41 -14.73 -2.05
N VAL A 24 -14.13 -14.62 -1.73
CA VAL A 24 -13.60 -13.57 -0.86
C VAL A 24 -13.21 -12.35 -1.68
N LYS A 25 -13.71 -11.19 -1.28
CA LYS A 25 -13.37 -9.93 -1.93
C LYS A 25 -12.05 -9.41 -1.41
N VAL A 26 -11.18 -9.00 -2.34
CA VAL A 26 -9.84 -8.50 -2.04
C VAL A 26 -9.62 -7.20 -2.81
N ALA A 27 -9.12 -6.19 -2.13
CA ALA A 27 -8.74 -4.92 -2.76
C ALA A 27 -7.25 -4.71 -2.62
N ARG A 28 -6.65 -4.17 -3.66
CA ARG A 28 -5.23 -3.79 -3.65
C ARG A 28 -5.11 -2.31 -3.94
N ILE A 29 -4.36 -1.63 -3.08
CA ILE A 29 -4.13 -0.19 -3.17
C ILE A 29 -2.64 0.09 -3.30
N ARG A 30 -2.29 1.09 -4.12
CA ARG A 30 -0.96 1.66 -4.15
C ARG A 30 -1.01 2.99 -3.41
N LEU A 31 -0.38 3.07 -2.27
CA LEU A 31 -0.39 4.24 -1.40
C LEU A 31 0.96 4.94 -1.41
N ALA A 32 0.95 6.25 -1.64
CA ALA A 32 2.15 7.07 -1.60
C ALA A 32 2.28 7.77 -0.26
N THR A 33 3.43 7.60 0.39
CA THR A 33 3.79 8.40 1.55
C THR A 33 4.98 9.26 1.17
N THR A 34 4.90 10.57 1.42
CA THR A 34 5.91 11.51 1.00
C THR A 34 6.52 12.22 2.20
N GLU A 35 7.84 12.24 2.25
CA GLU A 35 8.59 12.96 3.26
C GLU A 35 9.32 14.13 2.63
N ARG A 36 9.42 15.22 3.36
CA ARG A 36 10.26 16.34 2.98
C ARG A 36 11.54 16.31 3.79
N LEU A 37 12.65 16.20 3.09
CA LEU A 37 13.97 16.18 3.72
C LEU A 37 14.72 17.44 3.31
N PHE A 38 15.25 18.16 4.30
CA PHE A 38 16.05 19.34 4.02
C PHE A 38 17.53 18.97 3.97
N ASP A 39 18.16 19.28 2.84
CA ASP A 39 19.59 19.05 2.65
C ASP A 39 20.32 20.35 2.96
N ARG A 40 21.04 20.36 4.09
CA ARG A 40 21.77 21.56 4.54
C ARG A 40 22.92 21.93 3.61
N GLN A 41 23.56 20.94 3.00
CA GLN A 41 24.67 21.19 2.09
C GLN A 41 24.22 21.85 0.79
N ALA A 42 23.11 21.36 0.26
CA ALA A 42 22.53 21.92 -0.95
C ALA A 42 21.60 23.11 -0.69
N ASN A 43 21.26 23.35 0.58
CA ASN A 43 20.33 24.41 1.01
C ASN A 43 18.99 24.32 0.27
N GLU A 44 18.49 23.10 0.12
CA GLU A 44 17.22 22.87 -0.56
C GLU A 44 16.43 21.74 0.11
N ALA A 45 15.12 21.78 -0.06
CA ALA A 45 14.23 20.71 0.39
C ALA A 45 14.07 19.70 -0.73
N LYS A 46 14.16 18.41 -0.36
CA LYS A 46 13.92 17.31 -1.28
C LYS A 46 12.73 16.52 -0.80
N GLU A 47 11.93 16.03 -1.74
CA GLU A 47 10.83 15.14 -1.42
C GLU A 47 11.23 13.70 -1.75
N HIS A 48 10.88 12.81 -0.85
CA HIS A 48 11.06 11.38 -1.06
C HIS A 48 9.72 10.69 -0.90
N THR A 49 9.32 9.96 -1.93
CA THR A 49 8.06 9.24 -1.95
C THR A 49 8.31 7.74 -1.91
N GLU A 50 7.68 7.08 -0.94
CA GLU A 50 7.65 5.62 -0.87
C GLU A 50 6.29 5.14 -1.34
N TRP A 51 6.31 4.09 -2.13
CA TRP A 51 5.09 3.45 -2.64
C TRP A 51 4.85 2.16 -1.88
N HIS A 52 3.66 2.04 -1.32
CA HIS A 52 3.27 0.87 -0.55
C HIS A 52 2.15 0.13 -1.27
N THR A 53 2.25 -1.19 -1.31
CA THR A 53 1.17 -2.03 -1.80
C THR A 53 0.41 -2.55 -0.59
N ILE A 54 -0.88 -2.27 -0.55
CA ILE A 54 -1.74 -2.63 0.58
C ILE A 54 -2.83 -3.55 0.08
N THR A 55 -2.99 -4.68 0.77
CA THR A 55 -4.05 -5.64 0.47
C THR A 55 -5.09 -5.61 1.57
N LEU A 56 -6.35 -5.43 1.18
CA LEU A 56 -7.47 -5.39 2.11
C LEU A 56 -8.44 -6.53 1.77
N TRP A 57 -9.03 -7.09 2.80
CA TRP A 57 -9.85 -8.28 2.68
C TRP A 57 -11.28 -8.03 3.15
N ARG A 58 -12.24 -8.68 2.49
CA ARG A 58 -13.65 -8.76 2.89
C ARG A 58 -14.29 -7.38 3.08
N GLY A 59 -14.75 -7.07 4.29
CA GLY A 59 -15.45 -5.81 4.57
C GLY A 59 -14.64 -4.57 4.25
N LEU A 60 -13.34 -4.57 4.51
CA LEU A 60 -12.47 -3.45 4.17
C LEU A 60 -12.32 -3.30 2.65
N ALA A 61 -12.32 -4.41 1.91
CA ALA A 61 -12.31 -4.37 0.46
C ALA A 61 -13.59 -3.73 -0.09
N ASP A 62 -14.73 -3.99 0.55
CA ASP A 62 -16.00 -3.35 0.19
C ASP A 62 -15.95 -1.84 0.39
N VAL A 63 -15.39 -1.39 1.50
CA VAL A 63 -15.25 0.04 1.79
C VAL A 63 -14.37 0.71 0.73
N VAL A 64 -13.27 0.07 0.38
CA VAL A 64 -12.35 0.57 -0.65
C VAL A 64 -13.06 0.68 -1.99
N ASP A 65 -13.80 -0.36 -2.36
CA ASP A 65 -14.53 -0.40 -3.63
C ASP A 65 -15.54 0.74 -3.74
N LYS A 66 -16.21 1.06 -2.64
CA LYS A 66 -17.27 2.09 -2.63
C LYS A 66 -16.73 3.51 -2.56
N TYR A 67 -15.67 3.75 -1.79
CA TYR A 67 -15.29 5.10 -1.41
C TYR A 67 -13.90 5.54 -1.83
N VAL A 68 -12.98 4.63 -2.05
CA VAL A 68 -11.58 4.98 -2.31
C VAL A 68 -11.32 5.08 -3.80
N ARG A 69 -10.72 6.20 -4.21
CA ARG A 69 -10.33 6.44 -5.59
C ARG A 69 -8.93 7.04 -5.63
N LYS A 70 -8.35 7.11 -6.83
CA LYS A 70 -7.09 7.80 -7.03
C LYS A 70 -7.14 9.19 -6.42
N GLY A 71 -6.12 9.55 -5.65
CA GLY A 71 -6.02 10.84 -5.00
C GLY A 71 -6.64 10.91 -3.61
N THR A 72 -7.38 9.88 -3.19
CA THR A 72 -7.98 9.86 -1.85
C THR A 72 -6.88 9.73 -0.80
N GLN A 73 -6.97 10.56 0.26
CA GLN A 73 -6.09 10.43 1.41
C GLN A 73 -6.70 9.43 2.39
N ILE A 74 -5.91 8.45 2.81
CA ILE A 74 -6.38 7.43 3.74
C ILE A 74 -5.38 7.19 4.86
N TYR A 75 -5.91 6.73 5.99
CA TYR A 75 -5.16 6.22 7.12
C TYR A 75 -5.31 4.70 7.10
N VAL A 76 -4.19 3.99 7.17
CA VAL A 76 -4.18 2.54 7.16
C VAL A 76 -3.37 2.02 8.33
N GLU A 77 -3.94 1.04 9.01
CA GLU A 77 -3.26 0.33 10.07
C GLU A 77 -3.30 -1.15 9.74
N GLY A 78 -2.14 -1.77 9.77
CA GLY A 78 -2.04 -3.18 9.40
C GLY A 78 -0.73 -3.78 9.86
N ARG A 79 -0.31 -4.82 9.18
CA ARG A 79 0.94 -5.51 9.49
C ARG A 79 1.69 -5.82 8.21
N LEU A 80 2.99 -5.92 8.35
CA LEU A 80 3.86 -6.31 7.26
C LEU A 80 3.80 -7.80 7.05
N ARG A 81 3.68 -8.19 5.79
CA ARG A 81 3.69 -9.57 5.40
C ARG A 81 4.58 -9.73 4.18
N THR A 82 5.58 -10.58 4.31
CA THR A 82 6.43 -10.89 3.18
C THR A 82 5.83 -12.05 2.41
N ARG A 83 5.62 -11.84 1.12
CA ARG A 83 5.13 -12.89 0.24
C ARG A 83 6.34 -13.62 -0.32
N GLU A 84 6.39 -14.95 -0.11
CA GLU A 84 7.43 -15.79 -0.68
C GLU A 84 6.93 -16.42 -1.97
N TRP A 85 7.80 -16.45 -2.98
CA TRP A 85 7.52 -17.08 -4.25
C TRP A 85 8.83 -17.45 -4.92
N MET A 86 8.76 -18.44 -5.81
CA MET A 86 9.93 -18.93 -6.55
C MET A 86 9.90 -18.33 -7.95
N ASP A 87 11.05 -17.86 -8.42
CA ASP A 87 11.17 -17.42 -9.80
C ASP A 87 11.44 -18.62 -10.73
N LYS A 88 11.68 -18.34 -12.02
CA LYS A 88 11.91 -19.38 -13.03
C LYS A 88 13.12 -20.26 -12.73
N ASP A 89 14.06 -19.76 -11.94
CA ASP A 89 15.29 -20.45 -11.57
C ASP A 89 15.22 -21.07 -10.18
N ASN A 90 14.01 -21.14 -9.60
CA ASN A 90 13.76 -21.64 -8.25
C ASN A 90 14.43 -20.81 -7.15
N ASN A 91 14.65 -19.54 -7.42
CA ASN A 91 15.18 -18.62 -6.41
C ASN A 91 14.04 -18.02 -5.61
N LYS A 92 14.19 -17.99 -4.30
CA LYS A 92 13.22 -17.37 -3.41
C LYS A 92 13.30 -15.85 -3.50
N ARG A 93 12.17 -15.21 -3.55
CA ARG A 93 12.07 -13.76 -3.55
C ARG A 93 11.11 -13.24 -2.52
#